data_e9d7bd74e369b231b1d86275b373dc32
#
_entry.id   e9d7bd74e369b231b1d86275b373dc32
#
_cell.length_a   1.000
_cell.length_b   1.000
_cell.length_c   1.000
_cell.angle_alpha   90.00
_cell.angle_beta   90.00
_cell.angle_gamma   90.00
#
_symmetry.space_group_name_H-M   'P 1'
#
loop_
_entity.id
_entity.type
_entity.pdbx_description
1 polymer ?
#
loop_
_entity_poly.entity_id
_entity_poly.type
_entity_poly.pdbx_seq_one_letter_code
_entity_poly.pdbx_strand_id
1 'polypeptide(L)'
;IWFCLVGSEMCIRDREHCERIGVITSPTGAAIEDIISVLGRRSPSSHIALFPVQVQGSVAAQQIADAIDEANRLVATRQRALDVLIVGRGGGSLEDLWCFNEEIVARAIARSTVPVVSAVGHEIDFSVSDLVADIRAATPSQAAELVTRDSLEWLQLIDSHSARLKLLTRQKLNERRATVANLQARLTHPRQRLTLIKE
;
A
#
# COMPACT_ATOMS: atom_id res chain seq x y z
N ILE A 1 -23.00 -15.76 0.24
CA ILE A 1 -21.98 -15.56 1.30
C ILE A 1 -20.56 -15.83 0.77
N TRP A 2 -20.37 -16.70 -0.21
CA TRP A 2 -19.06 -17.06 -0.78
C TRP A 2 -18.49 -16.04 -1.78
N PHE A 3 -19.30 -15.14 -2.30
CA PHE A 3 -18.90 -14.18 -3.34
C PHE A 3 -18.17 -12.93 -2.80
N CYS A 4 -18.34 -12.60 -1.50
CA CYS A 4 -17.68 -11.42 -0.90
C CYS A 4 -16.24 -11.70 -0.45
N LEU A 5 -15.93 -12.92 0.01
CA LEU A 5 -14.61 -13.25 0.56
C LEU A 5 -13.50 -13.37 -0.49
N VAL A 6 -13.83 -13.66 -1.74
CA VAL A 6 -12.83 -13.83 -2.82
C VAL A 6 -12.56 -12.54 -3.57
N GLY A 7 -13.49 -11.56 -3.53
CA GLY A 7 -13.35 -10.31 -4.28
C GLY A 7 -12.56 -9.21 -3.54
N SER A 8 -12.71 -9.14 -2.22
CA SER A 8 -12.15 -8.04 -1.44
C SER A 8 -10.68 -8.25 -1.06
N GLU A 9 -10.27 -9.48 -0.72
CA GLU A 9 -8.84 -9.77 -0.50
C GLU A 9 -7.99 -9.51 -1.76
N MET A 10 -8.54 -9.76 -2.95
CA MET A 10 -7.89 -9.39 -4.21
C MET A 10 -7.79 -7.87 -4.38
N CYS A 11 -8.80 -7.09 -3.97
CA CYS A 11 -8.78 -5.63 -4.13
C CYS A 11 -7.70 -4.92 -3.32
N ILE A 12 -7.38 -5.37 -2.10
CA ILE A 12 -6.28 -4.78 -1.30
C ILE A 12 -4.92 -5.33 -1.75
N ARG A 13 -4.81 -6.61 -2.10
CA ARG A 13 -3.57 -7.21 -2.62
C ARG A 13 -3.20 -6.69 -4.00
N ASP A 14 -4.18 -6.41 -4.86
CA ASP A 14 -3.96 -5.87 -6.21
C ASP A 14 -3.65 -4.37 -6.20
N ARG A 15 -4.04 -3.65 -5.16
CA ARG A 15 -3.59 -2.26 -4.92
C ARG A 15 -2.21 -2.28 -4.28
N GLU A 16 -1.21 -2.38 -5.11
CA GLU A 16 0.20 -2.46 -4.69
C GLU A 16 0.65 -1.30 -3.79
N HIS A 17 -0.11 -0.21 -3.71
CA HIS A 17 0.20 0.96 -2.88
C HIS A 17 -1.07 1.77 -2.61
N CYS A 18 -1.42 1.95 -1.32
CA CYS A 18 -2.49 2.84 -0.90
C CYS A 18 -1.90 4.22 -0.60
N GLU A 19 -2.26 5.21 -1.41
CA GLU A 19 -1.79 6.59 -1.21
C GLU A 19 -2.72 7.38 -0.27
N ARG A 20 -4.02 7.06 -0.26
CA ARG A 20 -5.04 7.81 0.46
C ARG A 20 -5.74 6.91 1.45
N ILE A 21 -5.36 7.03 2.70
CA ILE A 21 -5.76 6.15 3.78
C ILE A 21 -6.75 6.90 4.66
N GLY A 22 -7.98 6.38 4.77
CA GLY A 22 -8.94 6.84 5.78
C GLY A 22 -8.67 6.13 7.11
N VAL A 23 -8.68 6.87 8.20
CA VAL A 23 -8.49 6.32 9.55
C VAL A 23 -9.68 6.71 10.41
N ILE A 24 -10.41 5.71 10.90
CA ILE A 24 -11.58 5.87 11.79
C ILE A 24 -11.14 5.46 13.19
N THR A 25 -10.85 6.45 14.01
CA THR A 25 -10.36 6.25 15.39
C THR A 25 -10.54 7.51 16.24
N SER A 26 -10.18 7.42 17.51
CA SER A 26 -10.14 8.60 18.39
C SER A 26 -9.02 9.56 17.98
N PRO A 27 -9.29 10.87 17.91
CA PRO A 27 -8.28 11.86 17.53
C PRO A 27 -7.15 12.03 18.55
N THR A 28 -7.36 11.62 19.79
CA THR A 28 -6.39 11.74 20.90
C THR A 28 -5.85 10.38 21.36
N GLY A 29 -6.16 9.31 20.62
CA GLY A 29 -5.75 7.95 21.00
C GLY A 29 -4.36 7.60 20.50
N ALA A 30 -3.68 6.68 21.18
CA ALA A 30 -2.38 6.15 20.75
C ALA A 30 -2.42 5.53 19.34
N ALA A 31 -3.57 4.99 18.95
CA ALA A 31 -3.73 4.36 17.62
C ALA A 31 -3.42 5.29 16.46
N ILE A 32 -3.85 6.56 16.51
CA ILE A 32 -3.56 7.51 15.42
C ILE A 32 -2.09 7.90 15.41
N GLU A 33 -1.46 8.05 16.57
CA GLU A 33 -0.04 8.36 16.67
C GLU A 33 0.82 7.23 16.12
N ASP A 34 0.47 5.98 16.44
CA ASP A 34 1.11 4.78 15.93
C ASP A 34 1.00 4.68 14.41
N ILE A 35 -0.20 4.87 13.86
CA ILE A 35 -0.43 4.86 12.40
C ILE A 35 0.40 5.94 11.72
N ILE A 36 0.37 7.19 12.22
CA ILE A 36 1.15 8.31 11.64
C ILE A 36 2.66 8.01 11.70
N SER A 37 3.15 7.47 12.81
CA SER A 37 4.56 7.12 12.98
C SER A 37 5.01 6.07 11.97
N VAL A 38 4.21 5.01 11.76
CA VAL A 38 4.51 3.94 10.82
C VAL A 38 4.45 4.46 9.38
N LEU A 39 3.38 5.17 9.01
CA LEU A 39 3.21 5.73 7.67
C LEU A 39 4.31 6.74 7.33
N GLY A 40 4.68 7.60 8.28
CA GLY A 40 5.76 8.59 8.09
C GLY A 40 7.12 7.96 7.77
N ARG A 41 7.38 6.75 8.30
CA ARG A 41 8.62 6.00 8.01
C ARG A 41 8.54 5.20 6.70
N ARG A 42 7.43 4.49 6.47
CA ARG A 42 7.31 3.53 5.36
C ARG A 42 6.83 4.17 4.06
N SER A 43 5.91 5.12 4.15
CA SER A 43 5.31 5.77 2.99
C SER A 43 5.02 7.26 3.25
N PRO A 44 6.05 8.12 3.25
CA PRO A 44 5.93 9.55 3.53
C PRO A 44 4.99 10.29 2.55
N SER A 45 4.73 9.71 1.37
CA SER A 45 3.83 10.27 0.35
C SER A 45 2.36 9.96 0.59
N SER A 46 2.03 9.08 1.55
CA SER A 46 0.64 8.73 1.84
C SER A 46 -0.10 9.88 2.53
N HIS A 47 -1.36 10.07 2.12
CA HIS A 47 -2.26 11.05 2.69
C HIS A 47 -3.22 10.40 3.67
N ILE A 48 -3.26 10.88 4.91
CA ILE A 48 -4.14 10.38 5.95
C ILE A 48 -5.37 11.28 6.04
N ALA A 49 -6.55 10.67 6.00
CA ALA A 49 -7.82 11.32 6.28
C ALA A 49 -8.39 10.78 7.59
N LEU A 50 -8.31 11.55 8.66
CA LEU A 50 -8.88 11.15 9.95
C LEU A 50 -10.40 11.42 9.96
N PHE A 51 -11.16 10.39 10.34
CA PHE A 51 -12.56 10.43 10.71
C PHE A 51 -12.65 10.27 12.23
N PRO A 52 -12.77 11.37 12.97
CA PRO A 52 -12.70 11.33 14.42
C PRO A 52 -13.99 10.76 15.01
N VAL A 53 -13.85 9.70 15.79
CA VAL A 53 -14.96 9.02 16.48
C VAL A 53 -14.58 8.68 17.93
N GLN A 54 -15.57 8.46 18.76
CA GLN A 54 -15.35 7.78 20.04
C GLN A 54 -15.19 6.28 19.77
N VAL A 55 -14.20 5.65 20.39
CA VAL A 55 -13.90 4.23 20.24
C VAL A 55 -14.29 3.40 21.47
N GLN A 56 -15.02 4.02 22.39
CA GLN A 56 -15.57 3.41 23.60
C GLN A 56 -16.81 4.17 24.07
N GLY A 57 -17.66 3.49 24.85
CA GLY A 57 -18.92 4.05 25.34
C GLY A 57 -20.11 3.74 24.44
N SER A 58 -21.32 4.09 24.91
CA SER A 58 -22.60 3.67 24.31
C SER A 58 -22.87 4.28 22.91
N VAL A 59 -22.24 5.37 22.56
CA VAL A 59 -22.44 6.05 21.27
C VAL A 59 -21.36 5.68 20.23
N ALA A 60 -20.32 4.96 20.66
CA ALA A 60 -19.17 4.67 19.81
C ALA A 60 -19.54 3.86 18.56
N ALA A 61 -20.35 2.82 18.71
CA ALA A 61 -20.76 1.97 17.60
C ALA A 61 -21.50 2.75 16.49
N GLN A 62 -22.41 3.65 16.88
CA GLN A 62 -23.12 4.49 15.93
C GLN A 62 -22.16 5.45 15.22
N GLN A 63 -21.24 6.11 15.96
CA GLN A 63 -20.28 7.04 15.37
C GLN A 63 -19.33 6.33 14.39
N ILE A 64 -18.89 5.11 14.70
CA ILE A 64 -18.04 4.31 13.81
C ILE A 64 -18.79 3.98 12.54
N ALA A 65 -20.05 3.51 12.65
CA ALA A 65 -20.86 3.19 11.48
C ALA A 65 -21.10 4.43 10.60
N ASP A 66 -21.47 5.56 11.20
CA ASP A 66 -21.68 6.82 10.49
C ASP A 66 -20.41 7.32 9.80
N ALA A 67 -19.24 7.15 10.42
CA ALA A 67 -17.95 7.52 9.84
C ALA A 67 -17.58 6.65 8.63
N ILE A 68 -17.88 5.33 8.67
CA ILE A 68 -17.70 4.44 7.53
C ILE A 68 -18.61 4.89 6.37
N ASP A 69 -19.87 5.17 6.65
CA ASP A 69 -20.83 5.63 5.65
C ASP A 69 -20.45 6.99 5.05
N GLU A 70 -19.97 7.91 5.88
CA GLU A 70 -19.47 9.20 5.43
C GLU A 70 -18.26 9.07 4.52
N ALA A 71 -17.29 8.21 4.87
CA ALA A 71 -16.13 7.93 4.04
C ALA A 71 -16.55 7.40 2.65
N ASN A 72 -17.48 6.45 2.62
CA ASN A 72 -18.03 5.91 1.37
C ASN A 72 -18.78 6.99 0.57
N ARG A 73 -19.56 7.85 1.23
CA ARG A 73 -20.26 8.96 0.60
C ARG A 73 -19.30 9.95 -0.06
N LEU A 74 -18.20 10.29 0.61
CA LEU A 74 -17.17 11.19 0.07
C LEU A 74 -16.50 10.61 -1.18
N VAL A 75 -16.27 9.30 -1.20
CA VAL A 75 -15.72 8.60 -2.37
C VAL A 75 -16.76 8.57 -3.50
N ALA A 76 -18.01 8.21 -3.23
CA ALA A 76 -19.08 8.13 -4.22
C ALA A 76 -19.36 9.50 -4.88
N THR A 77 -19.31 10.58 -4.11
CA THR A 77 -19.49 11.95 -4.61
C THR A 77 -18.22 12.55 -5.23
N ARG A 78 -17.13 11.82 -5.30
CA ARG A 78 -15.81 12.26 -5.78
C ARG A 78 -15.24 13.48 -5.04
N GLN A 79 -15.72 13.76 -3.85
CA GLN A 79 -15.19 14.83 -3.00
C GLN A 79 -13.84 14.46 -2.40
N ARG A 80 -13.65 13.17 -2.12
CA ARG A 80 -12.37 12.64 -1.62
C ARG A 80 -12.15 11.25 -2.20
N ALA A 81 -10.95 10.98 -2.65
CA ALA A 81 -10.56 9.61 -3.00
C ALA A 81 -9.95 8.95 -1.76
N LEU A 82 -10.37 7.72 -1.48
CA LEU A 82 -9.81 6.86 -0.44
C LEU A 82 -9.52 5.50 -1.06
N ASP A 83 -8.36 4.95 -0.77
CA ASP A 83 -7.95 3.64 -1.28
C ASP A 83 -8.27 2.54 -0.27
N VAL A 84 -8.26 2.86 1.02
CA VAL A 84 -8.51 1.95 2.13
C VAL A 84 -9.00 2.71 3.35
N LEU A 85 -9.78 2.05 4.21
CA LEU A 85 -10.18 2.51 5.53
C LEU A 85 -9.52 1.63 6.60
N ILE A 86 -8.90 2.25 7.59
CA ILE A 86 -8.45 1.58 8.81
C ILE A 86 -9.44 1.92 9.91
N VAL A 87 -10.11 0.91 10.45
CA VAL A 87 -11.01 1.03 11.60
C VAL A 87 -10.33 0.40 12.79
N GLY A 88 -10.03 1.18 13.81
CA GLY A 88 -9.28 0.63 14.92
C GLY A 88 -9.23 1.50 16.15
N ARG A 89 -8.66 0.92 17.21
CA ARG A 89 -8.38 1.62 18.45
C ARG A 89 -7.02 1.19 19.02
N GLY A 90 -6.50 2.00 19.90
CA GLY A 90 -5.37 1.62 20.76
C GLY A 90 -5.76 0.58 21.81
N GLY A 91 -4.80 0.11 22.57
CA GLY A 91 -5.01 -0.85 23.66
C GLY A 91 -6.09 -0.40 24.64
N GLY A 92 -6.74 -1.36 25.29
CA GLY A 92 -7.79 -1.16 26.28
C GLY A 92 -8.36 -2.48 26.76
N SER A 93 -9.34 -2.46 27.67
CA SER A 93 -9.99 -3.66 28.17
C SER A 93 -10.93 -4.28 27.12
N LEU A 94 -11.28 -5.56 27.28
CA LEU A 94 -12.27 -6.24 26.44
C LEU A 94 -13.63 -5.53 26.43
N GLU A 95 -14.02 -4.92 27.55
CA GLU A 95 -15.25 -4.14 27.67
C GLU A 95 -15.26 -2.93 26.74
N ASP A 96 -14.10 -2.33 26.54
CA ASP A 96 -13.92 -1.19 25.63
C ASP A 96 -14.01 -1.59 24.15
N LEU A 97 -13.81 -2.86 23.82
CA LEU A 97 -13.91 -3.38 22.46
C LEU A 97 -15.35 -3.69 22.03
N TRP A 98 -16.30 -3.64 22.98
CA TRP A 98 -17.66 -4.08 22.74
C TRP A 98 -18.36 -3.34 21.59
N CYS A 99 -18.07 -2.07 21.40
CA CYS A 99 -18.66 -1.28 20.30
C CYS A 99 -18.34 -1.85 18.90
N PHE A 100 -17.22 -2.56 18.75
CA PHE A 100 -16.83 -3.20 17.50
C PHE A 100 -17.51 -4.58 17.28
N ASN A 101 -18.20 -5.09 18.30
CA ASN A 101 -18.99 -6.31 18.22
C ASN A 101 -20.47 -6.04 17.86
N GLU A 102 -20.84 -4.77 17.76
CA GLU A 102 -22.23 -4.41 17.46
C GLU A 102 -22.57 -4.61 15.99
N GLU A 103 -23.78 -5.12 15.75
CA GLU A 103 -24.29 -5.43 14.41
C GLU A 103 -24.23 -4.21 13.47
N ILE A 104 -24.47 -3.02 14.00
CA ILE A 104 -24.48 -1.79 13.22
C ILE A 104 -23.10 -1.52 12.56
N VAL A 105 -22.02 -1.75 13.29
CA VAL A 105 -20.64 -1.60 12.79
C VAL A 105 -20.33 -2.68 11.76
N ALA A 106 -20.66 -3.94 12.08
CA ALA A 106 -20.46 -5.05 11.15
C ALA A 106 -21.18 -4.83 9.81
N ARG A 107 -22.43 -4.34 9.86
CA ARG A 107 -23.20 -4.01 8.64
C ARG A 107 -22.62 -2.82 7.89
N ALA A 108 -22.06 -1.82 8.59
CA ALA A 108 -21.39 -0.70 7.96
C ALA A 108 -20.13 -1.15 7.21
N ILE A 109 -19.34 -2.03 7.82
CA ILE A 109 -18.16 -2.63 7.17
C ILE A 109 -18.58 -3.46 5.95
N ALA A 110 -19.56 -4.35 6.11
CA ALA A 110 -20.02 -5.23 5.04
C ALA A 110 -20.56 -4.51 3.79
N ARG A 111 -21.15 -3.31 3.95
CA ARG A 111 -21.66 -2.49 2.83
C ARG A 111 -20.65 -1.51 2.28
N SER A 112 -19.47 -1.41 2.90
CA SER A 112 -18.44 -0.48 2.44
C SER A 112 -17.96 -0.83 1.03
N THR A 113 -17.87 0.18 0.17
CA THR A 113 -17.27 0.06 -1.17
C THR A 113 -15.77 0.32 -1.15
N VAL A 114 -15.29 0.97 -0.09
CA VAL A 114 -13.87 1.16 0.18
C VAL A 114 -13.41 -0.02 1.04
N PRO A 115 -12.31 -0.70 0.69
CA PRO A 115 -11.77 -1.79 1.50
C PRO A 115 -11.50 -1.37 2.94
N VAL A 116 -11.84 -2.23 3.89
CA VAL A 116 -11.73 -1.97 5.33
C VAL A 116 -10.71 -2.90 5.98
N VAL A 117 -9.76 -2.31 6.67
CA VAL A 117 -8.83 -3.02 7.56
C VAL A 117 -9.28 -2.81 9.00
N SER A 118 -9.60 -3.88 9.70
CA SER A 118 -9.90 -3.84 11.13
C SER A 118 -8.62 -3.96 11.94
N ALA A 119 -8.42 -3.05 12.90
CA ALA A 119 -7.28 -3.00 13.82
C ALA A 119 -7.76 -2.78 15.25
N VAL A 120 -8.62 -3.68 15.71
CA VAL A 120 -9.37 -3.53 16.97
C VAL A 120 -8.85 -4.48 18.04
N GLY A 121 -8.69 -5.77 17.71
CA GLY A 121 -8.36 -6.82 18.66
C GLY A 121 -6.89 -7.20 18.64
N HIS A 122 -6.35 -7.60 19.80
CA HIS A 122 -5.06 -8.28 19.88
C HIS A 122 -5.13 -9.68 19.27
N GLU A 123 -4.00 -10.38 19.15
CA GLU A 123 -3.92 -11.69 18.48
C GLU A 123 -4.96 -12.73 18.93
N ILE A 124 -5.36 -12.67 20.21
CA ILE A 124 -6.25 -13.63 20.84
C ILE A 124 -7.73 -13.19 20.80
N ASP A 125 -8.01 -11.89 20.70
CA ASP A 125 -9.35 -11.32 20.82
C ASP A 125 -9.89 -11.00 19.43
N PHE A 126 -10.94 -11.72 19.01
CA PHE A 126 -11.63 -11.46 17.75
C PHE A 126 -12.90 -10.65 18.00
N SER A 127 -13.03 -9.53 17.31
CA SER A 127 -14.27 -8.79 17.24
C SER A 127 -15.09 -9.19 16.01
N VAL A 128 -16.41 -8.90 16.04
CA VAL A 128 -17.26 -9.09 14.85
C VAL A 128 -16.77 -8.25 13.68
N SER A 129 -16.25 -7.06 13.94
CA SER A 129 -15.63 -6.21 12.94
C SER A 129 -14.45 -6.89 12.24
N ASP A 130 -13.62 -7.66 12.97
CA ASP A 130 -12.48 -8.39 12.40
C ASP A 130 -12.91 -9.51 11.45
N LEU A 131 -14.10 -10.12 11.70
CA LEU A 131 -14.63 -11.21 10.89
C LEU A 131 -15.29 -10.71 9.59
N VAL A 132 -15.71 -9.46 9.57
CA VAL A 132 -16.44 -8.85 8.43
C VAL A 132 -15.50 -7.98 7.58
N ALA A 133 -14.43 -7.46 8.17
CA ALA A 133 -13.45 -6.64 7.47
C ALA A 133 -12.72 -7.44 6.36
N ASP A 134 -12.23 -6.73 5.37
CA ASP A 134 -11.47 -7.32 4.26
C ASP A 134 -10.11 -7.87 4.74
N ILE A 135 -9.49 -7.18 5.66
CA ILE A 135 -8.24 -7.61 6.31
C ILE A 135 -8.33 -7.32 7.81
N ARG A 136 -7.76 -8.22 8.60
CA ARG A 136 -7.54 -8.04 10.02
C ARG A 136 -6.08 -7.73 10.31
N ALA A 137 -5.86 -6.75 11.17
CA ALA A 137 -4.57 -6.45 11.78
C ALA A 137 -4.67 -6.57 13.30
N ALA A 138 -3.66 -7.11 13.95
CA ALA A 138 -3.64 -7.26 15.41
C ALA A 138 -3.37 -5.94 16.14
N THR A 139 -2.85 -4.93 15.42
CA THR A 139 -2.55 -3.59 15.99
C THR A 139 -2.74 -2.51 14.94
N PRO A 140 -2.98 -1.25 15.36
CA PRO A 140 -3.01 -0.10 14.43
C PRO A 140 -1.72 0.06 13.62
N SER A 141 -0.57 -0.19 14.25
CA SER A 141 0.73 -0.17 13.57
C SER A 141 0.81 -1.22 12.46
N GLN A 142 0.37 -2.45 12.75
CA GLN A 142 0.32 -3.53 11.75
C GLN A 142 -0.66 -3.20 10.61
N ALA A 143 -1.80 -2.57 10.90
CA ALA A 143 -2.71 -2.12 9.87
C ALA A 143 -2.04 -1.14 8.90
N ALA A 144 -1.29 -0.16 9.46
CA ALA A 144 -0.53 0.79 8.64
C ALA A 144 0.55 0.09 7.79
N GLU A 145 1.20 -0.95 8.32
CA GLU A 145 2.16 -1.76 7.56
C GLU A 145 1.52 -2.56 6.43
N LEU A 146 0.35 -3.15 6.67
CA LEU A 146 -0.37 -3.96 5.67
C LEU A 146 -0.87 -3.14 4.48
N VAL A 147 -1.24 -1.88 4.70
CA VAL A 147 -1.77 -1.01 3.64
C VAL A 147 -0.69 -0.25 2.89
N THR A 148 0.56 -0.31 3.33
CA THR A 148 1.67 0.40 2.71
C THR A 148 2.86 -0.51 2.44
N ARG A 149 3.51 -0.28 1.30
CA ARG A 149 4.82 -0.89 1.02
C ARG A 149 5.95 -0.01 1.56
N ASP A 150 7.05 -0.65 1.88
CA ASP A 150 8.24 0.08 2.32
C ASP A 150 8.86 0.82 1.13
N SER A 151 8.86 2.15 1.19
CA SER A 151 9.45 3.00 0.17
C SER A 151 10.96 2.77 0.01
N LEU A 152 11.65 2.33 1.07
CA LEU A 152 13.08 2.01 1.02
C LEU A 152 13.35 0.76 0.17
N GLU A 153 12.51 -0.26 0.26
CA GLU A 153 12.62 -1.46 -0.57
C GLU A 153 12.49 -1.11 -2.07
N TRP A 154 11.53 -0.24 -2.39
CA TRP A 154 11.35 0.25 -3.75
C TRP A 154 12.55 1.04 -4.27
N LEU A 155 13.11 1.93 -3.46
CA LEU A 155 14.30 2.69 -3.81
C LEU A 155 15.50 1.76 -4.07
N GLN A 156 15.71 0.77 -3.20
CA GLN A 156 16.76 -0.23 -3.39
C GLN A 156 16.56 -1.04 -4.68
N LEU A 157 15.33 -1.43 -4.99
CA LEU A 157 14.99 -2.14 -6.22
C LEU A 157 15.29 -1.28 -7.46
N ILE A 158 14.88 -0.01 -7.45
CA ILE A 158 15.15 0.94 -8.53
C ILE A 158 16.66 1.13 -8.71
N ASP A 159 17.41 1.30 -7.63
CA ASP A 159 18.85 1.47 -7.69
C ASP A 159 19.54 0.23 -8.26
N SER A 160 19.12 -0.97 -7.85
CA SER A 160 19.64 -2.23 -8.37
C SER A 160 19.40 -2.38 -9.87
N HIS A 161 18.17 -2.09 -10.33
CA HIS A 161 17.82 -2.13 -11.74
C HIS A 161 18.56 -1.07 -12.54
N SER A 162 18.71 0.14 -12.01
CA SER A 162 19.47 1.23 -12.63
C SER A 162 20.95 0.84 -12.80
N ALA A 163 21.57 0.26 -11.77
CA ALA A 163 22.95 -0.23 -11.84
C ALA A 163 23.11 -1.33 -12.90
N ARG A 164 22.19 -2.30 -12.92
CA ARG A 164 22.17 -3.38 -13.91
C ARG A 164 22.01 -2.85 -15.34
N LEU A 165 21.12 -1.90 -15.55
CA LEU A 165 20.90 -1.27 -16.85
C LEU A 165 22.17 -0.56 -17.34
N LYS A 166 22.82 0.23 -16.46
CA LYS A 166 24.09 0.90 -16.77
C LYS A 166 25.18 -0.10 -17.16
N LEU A 167 25.30 -1.22 -16.44
CA LEU A 167 26.26 -2.27 -16.76
C LEU A 167 26.01 -2.88 -18.12
N LEU A 168 24.79 -3.33 -18.40
CA LEU A 168 24.41 -3.93 -19.68
C LEU A 168 24.60 -2.98 -20.85
N THR A 169 24.26 -1.71 -20.67
CA THR A 169 24.48 -0.68 -21.71
C THR A 169 25.96 -0.51 -22.02
N ARG A 170 26.83 -0.43 -20.98
CA ARG A 170 28.28 -0.35 -21.16
C ARG A 170 28.84 -1.58 -21.87
N GLN A 171 28.43 -2.77 -21.49
CA GLN A 171 28.82 -4.02 -22.15
C GLN A 171 28.45 -3.98 -23.63
N LYS A 172 27.21 -3.62 -23.94
CA LYS A 172 26.71 -3.57 -25.30
C LYS A 172 27.42 -2.54 -26.17
N LEU A 173 27.72 -1.36 -25.59
CA LEU A 173 28.51 -0.34 -26.27
C LEU A 173 29.93 -0.82 -26.55
N ASN A 174 30.59 -1.49 -25.59
CA ASN A 174 31.94 -2.02 -25.78
C ASN A 174 31.97 -3.12 -26.84
N GLU A 175 31.00 -4.05 -26.85
CA GLU A 175 30.84 -5.05 -27.93
C GLU A 175 30.71 -4.39 -29.31
N ARG A 176 29.85 -3.37 -29.42
CA ARG A 176 29.67 -2.64 -30.68
C ARG A 176 30.93 -1.89 -31.10
N ARG A 177 31.62 -1.23 -30.16
CA ARG A 177 32.88 -0.56 -30.44
C ARG A 177 33.97 -1.54 -30.92
N ALA A 178 34.09 -2.70 -30.26
CA ALA A 178 35.00 -3.75 -30.68
C ALA A 178 34.67 -4.28 -32.07
N THR A 179 33.37 -4.47 -32.38
CA THR A 179 32.92 -4.88 -33.71
C THR A 179 33.30 -3.84 -34.77
N VAL A 180 33.04 -2.56 -34.53
CA VAL A 180 33.41 -1.48 -35.44
C VAL A 180 34.92 -1.42 -35.63
N ALA A 181 35.73 -1.48 -34.57
CA ALA A 181 37.19 -1.50 -34.68
C ALA A 181 37.72 -2.68 -35.50
N ASN A 182 37.13 -3.87 -35.29
CA ASN A 182 37.47 -5.07 -36.09
C ASN A 182 37.13 -4.89 -37.55
N LEU A 183 35.95 -4.34 -37.86
CA LEU A 183 35.55 -4.09 -39.25
C LEU A 183 36.46 -3.03 -39.89
N GLN A 184 36.81 -1.96 -39.18
CA GLN A 184 37.77 -0.96 -39.65
C GLN A 184 39.15 -1.53 -39.95
N ALA A 185 39.66 -2.41 -39.04
CA ALA A 185 40.93 -3.08 -39.24
C ALA A 185 40.96 -4.02 -40.46
N ARG A 186 39.80 -4.56 -40.83
CA ARG A 186 39.64 -5.43 -42.01
C ARG A 186 39.46 -4.66 -43.32
N LEU A 187 39.15 -3.36 -43.27
CA LEU A 187 39.05 -2.49 -44.43
C LEU A 187 40.45 -2.10 -44.88
N THR A 188 41.02 -2.90 -45.81
CA THR A 188 42.25 -2.48 -46.49
C THR A 188 41.94 -1.32 -47.41
N HIS A 189 42.68 -0.24 -47.28
CA HIS A 189 42.54 0.97 -48.12
C HIS A 189 42.71 0.58 -49.59
N PRO A 190 41.84 1.04 -50.54
CA PRO A 190 41.90 0.65 -51.96
C PRO A 190 43.27 0.86 -52.60
N ARG A 191 44.05 1.87 -52.17
CA ARG A 191 45.43 2.11 -52.62
C ARG A 191 46.38 0.98 -52.24
N GLN A 192 46.25 0.34 -51.08
CA GLN A 192 47.10 -0.78 -50.68
C GLN A 192 46.77 -2.06 -51.45
N ARG A 193 45.52 -2.23 -51.89
CA ARG A 193 45.14 -3.33 -52.80
C ARG A 193 45.73 -3.15 -54.22
N LEU A 194 45.79 -1.94 -54.70
CA LEU A 194 46.38 -1.61 -56.02
C LEU A 194 47.90 -1.78 -56.04
N THR A 195 48.62 -1.57 -54.95
CA THR A 195 50.06 -1.86 -54.85
C THR A 195 50.38 -3.34 -54.80
N LEU A 196 49.53 -4.19 -54.16
CA LEU A 196 49.68 -5.64 -54.10
C LEU A 196 49.33 -6.37 -55.42
N ILE A 197 48.67 -5.72 -56.35
CA ILE A 197 48.32 -6.29 -57.68
C ILE A 197 49.38 -5.92 -58.75
N LYS A 198 50.33 -5.01 -58.44
CA LYS A 198 51.42 -4.56 -59.34
C LYS A 198 52.76 -5.29 -59.20
N GLU A 199 52.85 -6.20 -58.20
CA GLU A 199 53.91 -7.21 -58.06
C GLU A 199 53.47 -8.58 -58.63
#